data_0f333786448a683486b69116827c0ccf
#
_entry.id   0f333786448a683486b69116827c0ccf
#
_cell.length_a   1.000
_cell.length_b   1.000
_cell.length_c   1.000
_cell.angle_alpha   90.00
_cell.angle_beta   90.00
_cell.angle_gamma   90.00
#
_symmetry.space_group_name_H-M   'P 1'
#
loop_
_entity.id
_entity.type
_entity.pdbx_description
1 polymer ?
#
loop_
_entity_poly.entity_id
_entity_poly.type
_entity_poly.pdbx_seq_one_letter_code
_entity_poly.pdbx_strand_id
1 'polypeptide(L)'
;MSKNDLEMGFEALRNGEFILVYEDDDREGEVDMIIASEFVTPKSVATMRDNAGGLICNCLAPQYCDAINLPFMTDIMEAASSKYPDLAELAPNDIPYDERSSFSIWVNHRDSFTGVTDHDRAMTISEMAIMLKEERYDDFGKTFRSPGHVCLLRGADGLVKNRRGHTEIGLAMCEMAGVTPVCVVCEMMDS
;
A
#
# COMPACT_ATOMS: atom_id res chain seq x y z
N MET A 1 3.43 -4.64 -23.02
CA MET A 1 2.70 -5.72 -22.33
C MET A 1 1.65 -6.27 -23.25
N SER A 2 1.58 -7.59 -23.46
CA SER A 2 0.56 -8.21 -24.29
C SER A 2 -0.76 -8.38 -23.52
N LYS A 3 -1.88 -8.59 -24.23
CA LYS A 3 -3.16 -8.90 -23.57
C LYS A 3 -3.06 -10.19 -22.74
N ASN A 4 -2.25 -11.14 -23.16
CA ASN A 4 -2.03 -12.39 -22.46
C ASN A 4 -1.28 -12.17 -21.11
N ASP A 5 -0.31 -11.26 -21.06
CA ASP A 5 0.45 -10.96 -19.83
C ASP A 5 -0.47 -10.32 -18.78
N LEU A 6 -1.40 -9.45 -19.19
CA LEU A 6 -2.39 -8.86 -18.30
C LEU A 6 -3.33 -9.92 -17.69
N GLU A 7 -3.86 -10.81 -18.52
CA GLU A 7 -4.75 -11.88 -18.03
C GLU A 7 -4.04 -12.81 -17.08
N MET A 8 -2.78 -13.16 -17.34
CA MET A 8 -1.95 -13.93 -16.42
C MET A 8 -1.74 -13.19 -15.10
N GLY A 9 -1.51 -11.87 -15.13
CA GLY A 9 -1.39 -11.05 -13.92
C GLY A 9 -2.69 -11.00 -13.11
N PHE A 10 -3.84 -10.90 -13.76
CA PHE A 10 -5.14 -10.94 -13.08
C PHE A 10 -5.41 -12.32 -12.46
N GLU A 11 -5.04 -13.40 -13.15
CA GLU A 11 -5.17 -14.76 -12.62
C GLU A 11 -4.27 -14.95 -11.40
N ALA A 12 -3.01 -14.50 -11.46
CA ALA A 12 -2.09 -14.55 -10.33
C ALA A 12 -2.64 -13.82 -9.10
N LEU A 13 -3.16 -12.59 -9.27
CA LEU A 13 -3.76 -11.83 -8.18
C LEU A 13 -4.98 -12.54 -7.57
N ARG A 14 -5.86 -13.14 -8.40
CA ARG A 14 -7.01 -13.93 -7.93
C ARG A 14 -6.60 -15.16 -7.13
N ASN A 15 -5.45 -15.74 -7.44
CA ASN A 15 -4.90 -16.93 -6.77
C ASN A 15 -4.03 -16.58 -5.55
N GLY A 16 -3.85 -15.29 -5.22
CA GLY A 16 -2.97 -14.86 -4.14
C GLY A 16 -1.48 -15.08 -4.45
N GLU A 17 -1.13 -15.00 -5.72
CA GLU A 17 0.24 -15.08 -6.21
C GLU A 17 0.82 -13.69 -6.43
N PHE A 18 2.15 -13.59 -6.43
CA PHE A 18 2.84 -12.34 -6.73
C PHE A 18 2.83 -12.03 -8.22
N ILE A 19 2.72 -10.76 -8.54
CA ILE A 19 3.09 -10.19 -9.82
C ILE A 19 4.31 -9.28 -9.64
N LEU A 20 5.09 -9.12 -10.70
CA LEU A 20 6.17 -8.15 -10.77
C LEU A 20 5.75 -7.03 -11.71
N VAL A 21 5.82 -5.81 -11.23
CA VAL A 21 5.42 -4.63 -11.99
C VAL A 21 6.62 -3.71 -12.14
N TYR A 22 7.03 -3.47 -13.36
CA TYR A 22 8.01 -2.46 -13.71
C TYR A 22 7.30 -1.14 -14.05
N GLU A 23 7.77 -0.10 -13.47
CA GLU A 23 7.30 1.25 -13.73
C GLU A 23 8.19 1.95 -14.77
N ASP A 24 7.73 3.06 -15.34
CA ASP A 24 8.41 3.78 -16.41
C ASP A 24 9.78 4.33 -15.97
N ASP A 25 10.77 4.28 -16.86
CA ASP A 25 12.11 4.86 -16.66
C ASP A 25 12.07 6.36 -16.33
N ASP A 26 11.03 7.06 -16.80
CA ASP A 26 10.83 8.50 -16.55
C ASP A 26 10.32 8.80 -15.13
N ARG A 27 10.06 7.76 -14.30
CA ARG A 27 9.67 7.89 -12.89
C ARG A 27 10.75 7.30 -11.98
N GLU A 28 10.41 6.24 -11.23
CA GLU A 28 11.32 5.56 -10.30
C GLU A 28 12.21 4.54 -11.02
N GLY A 29 11.72 3.98 -12.15
CA GLY A 29 12.46 2.99 -12.93
C GLY A 29 12.71 1.68 -12.17
N GLU A 30 11.83 1.34 -11.23
CA GLU A 30 11.97 0.22 -10.30
C GLU A 30 10.99 -0.90 -10.63
N VAL A 31 11.24 -2.07 -10.03
CA VAL A 31 10.33 -3.24 -10.07
C VAL A 31 9.79 -3.48 -8.67
N ASP A 32 8.48 -3.55 -8.53
CA ASP A 32 7.84 -3.96 -7.29
C ASP A 32 7.28 -5.38 -7.36
N MET A 33 7.43 -6.11 -6.25
CA MET A 33 6.61 -7.29 -5.96
C MET A 33 5.25 -6.85 -5.43
N ILE A 34 4.17 -7.30 -6.08
CA ILE A 34 2.80 -6.94 -5.70
C ILE A 34 1.96 -8.20 -5.46
N ILE A 35 1.14 -8.18 -4.42
CA ILE A 35 0.16 -9.21 -4.09
C ILE A 35 -1.12 -8.59 -3.54
N ALA A 36 -2.30 -9.14 -3.85
CA ALA A 36 -3.55 -8.69 -3.26
C ALA A 36 -3.57 -8.97 -1.75
N SER A 37 -3.88 -7.95 -0.94
CA SER A 37 -3.69 -7.98 0.52
C SER A 37 -4.54 -9.02 1.24
N GLU A 38 -5.72 -9.35 0.70
CA GLU A 38 -6.61 -10.37 1.30
C GLU A 38 -6.00 -11.77 1.31
N PHE A 39 -4.98 -12.05 0.49
CA PHE A 39 -4.29 -13.32 0.40
C PHE A 39 -2.91 -13.33 1.09
N VAL A 40 -2.51 -12.23 1.72
CA VAL A 40 -1.20 -12.13 2.36
C VAL A 40 -1.10 -13.07 3.56
N THR A 41 -0.03 -13.85 3.59
CA THR A 41 0.34 -14.79 4.65
C THR A 41 1.70 -14.41 5.25
N PRO A 42 2.08 -14.99 6.41
CA PRO A 42 3.45 -14.82 6.93
C PRO A 42 4.54 -15.24 5.92
N LYS A 43 4.26 -16.24 5.09
CA LYS A 43 5.18 -16.66 4.02
C LYS A 43 5.29 -15.60 2.93
N SER A 44 4.20 -14.90 2.59
CA SER A 44 4.23 -13.80 1.62
C SER A 44 5.12 -12.66 2.13
N VAL A 45 4.99 -12.28 3.40
CA VAL A 45 5.82 -11.25 4.04
C VAL A 45 7.30 -11.67 4.04
N ALA A 46 7.59 -12.92 4.42
CA ALA A 46 8.96 -13.45 4.37
C ALA A 46 9.53 -13.43 2.93
N THR A 47 8.72 -13.80 1.93
CA THR A 47 9.13 -13.79 0.51
C THR A 47 9.51 -12.38 0.04
N MET A 48 8.68 -11.36 0.35
CA MET A 48 9.00 -9.96 0.02
C MET A 48 10.28 -9.50 0.70
N ARG A 49 10.45 -9.77 2.00
CA ARG A 49 11.64 -9.40 2.77
C ARG A 49 12.91 -10.05 2.24
N ASP A 50 12.84 -11.30 1.79
CA ASP A 50 14.01 -12.08 1.35
C ASP A 50 14.36 -11.85 -0.14
N ASN A 51 13.36 -11.50 -0.99
CA ASN A 51 13.54 -11.41 -2.43
C ASN A 51 13.40 -9.99 -3.00
N ALA A 52 12.65 -9.12 -2.32
CA ALA A 52 12.51 -7.72 -2.73
C ALA A 52 13.41 -6.81 -1.87
N GLY A 53 13.24 -6.82 -0.56
CA GLY A 53 14.10 -6.11 0.38
C GLY A 53 13.72 -4.64 0.61
N GLY A 54 12.79 -4.09 -0.14
CA GLY A 54 12.27 -2.75 0.02
C GLY A 54 11.27 -2.61 1.19
N LEU A 55 10.52 -1.53 1.19
CA LEU A 55 9.51 -1.25 2.21
C LEU A 55 8.21 -1.99 1.89
N ILE A 56 7.75 -2.85 2.79
CA ILE A 56 6.47 -3.53 2.65
C ILE A 56 5.34 -2.54 2.99
N CYS A 57 4.67 -2.04 1.96
CA CYS A 57 3.59 -1.06 2.08
C CYS A 57 2.24 -1.67 1.71
N ASN A 58 1.19 -1.34 2.45
CA ASN A 58 -0.17 -1.75 2.16
C ASN A 58 -0.93 -0.59 1.50
N CYS A 59 -1.23 -0.73 0.20
CA CYS A 59 -1.90 0.26 -0.63
C CYS A 59 -3.41 0.10 -0.54
N LEU A 60 -4.14 1.19 -0.33
CA LEU A 60 -5.59 1.23 -0.24
C LEU A 60 -6.15 2.11 -1.36
N ALA A 61 -7.19 1.64 -2.04
CA ALA A 61 -7.89 2.44 -3.05
C ALA A 61 -8.57 3.67 -2.42
N PRO A 62 -8.70 4.77 -3.16
CA PRO A 62 -9.19 6.05 -2.64
C PRO A 62 -10.53 5.93 -1.92
N GLN A 63 -11.48 5.17 -2.46
CA GLN A 63 -12.80 4.96 -1.86
C GLN A 63 -12.73 4.34 -0.45
N TYR A 64 -11.78 3.45 -0.20
CA TYR A 64 -11.57 2.88 1.14
C TYR A 64 -10.92 3.89 2.08
N CYS A 65 -9.95 4.64 1.57
CA CYS A 65 -9.32 5.71 2.36
C CYS A 65 -10.34 6.74 2.82
N ASP A 66 -11.25 7.14 1.92
CA ASP A 66 -12.34 8.08 2.25
C ASP A 66 -13.30 7.48 3.28
N ALA A 67 -13.68 6.21 3.12
CA ALA A 67 -14.61 5.52 4.01
C ALA A 67 -14.10 5.41 5.45
N ILE A 68 -12.76 5.25 5.65
CA ILE A 68 -12.14 5.18 6.98
C ILE A 68 -11.51 6.51 7.41
N ASN A 69 -11.72 7.60 6.64
CA ASN A 69 -11.11 8.92 6.88
C ASN A 69 -9.58 8.87 7.01
N LEU A 70 -8.91 8.09 6.16
CA LEU A 70 -7.46 7.97 6.15
C LEU A 70 -6.83 9.13 5.36
N PRO A 71 -6.10 10.08 6.00
CA PRO A 71 -5.46 11.20 5.31
C PRO A 71 -4.13 10.80 4.70
N PHE A 72 -3.56 11.64 3.85
CA PHE A 72 -2.13 11.58 3.55
C PHE A 72 -1.30 12.03 4.76
N MET A 73 -0.09 11.50 4.90
CA MET A 73 0.82 11.94 5.97
C MET A 73 1.14 13.43 5.87
N THR A 74 1.26 13.95 4.66
CA THR A 74 1.50 15.39 4.42
C THR A 74 0.39 16.26 4.99
N ASP A 75 -0.88 15.83 4.89
CA ASP A 75 -2.01 16.59 5.43
C ASP A 75 -1.98 16.63 6.97
N ILE A 76 -1.56 15.50 7.60
CA ILE A 76 -1.36 15.42 9.06
C ILE A 76 -0.24 16.37 9.50
N MET A 77 0.88 16.36 8.79
CA MET A 77 2.04 17.22 9.10
C MET A 77 1.67 18.69 8.95
N GLU A 78 0.97 19.07 7.88
CA GLU A 78 0.49 20.42 7.68
C GLU A 78 -0.44 20.86 8.82
N ALA A 79 -1.43 20.03 9.18
CA ALA A 79 -2.32 20.34 10.29
C ALA A 79 -1.61 20.51 11.64
N ALA A 80 -0.50 19.79 11.85
CA ALA A 80 0.30 19.88 13.07
C ALA A 80 1.36 20.98 13.06
N SER A 81 1.66 21.58 11.91
CA SER A 81 2.77 22.55 11.72
C SER A 81 2.65 23.82 12.58
N SER A 82 1.43 24.24 12.92
CA SER A 82 1.21 25.37 13.83
C SER A 82 1.78 25.13 15.23
N LYS A 83 1.85 23.85 15.67
CA LYS A 83 2.40 23.44 16.95
C LYS A 83 3.86 23.00 16.85
N TYR A 84 4.23 22.43 15.72
CA TYR A 84 5.57 21.90 15.43
C TYR A 84 6.06 22.49 14.10
N PRO A 85 6.66 23.72 14.12
CA PRO A 85 6.98 24.48 12.90
C PRO A 85 7.88 23.75 11.89
N ASP A 86 8.81 22.93 12.37
CA ASP A 86 9.72 22.16 11.52
C ASP A 86 8.99 21.20 10.57
N LEU A 87 7.74 20.78 10.92
CA LEU A 87 6.95 19.93 10.04
C LEU A 87 6.55 20.61 8.72
N ALA A 88 6.44 21.94 8.72
CA ALA A 88 6.17 22.69 7.48
C ALA A 88 7.39 22.69 6.53
N GLU A 89 8.60 22.62 7.09
CA GLU A 89 9.84 22.60 6.30
C GLU A 89 10.13 21.20 5.71
N LEU A 90 9.50 20.16 6.26
CA LEU A 90 9.60 18.78 5.76
C LEU A 90 8.63 18.45 4.62
N ALA A 91 7.89 19.44 4.12
CA ALA A 91 6.97 19.23 3.01
C ALA A 91 7.73 18.71 1.77
N PRO A 92 7.32 17.59 1.14
CA PRO A 92 8.01 16.98 0.00
C PRO A 92 7.66 17.75 -1.29
N ASN A 93 8.20 18.95 -1.43
CA ASN A 93 7.95 19.87 -2.54
C ASN A 93 9.04 19.82 -3.63
N ASP A 94 9.94 18.86 -3.54
CA ASP A 94 11.11 18.69 -4.41
C ASP A 94 11.21 17.27 -5.00
N ILE A 95 10.12 16.49 -4.93
CA ILE A 95 10.05 15.16 -5.58
C ILE A 95 10.09 15.37 -7.10
N PRO A 96 11.09 14.80 -7.81
CA PRO A 96 11.30 15.14 -9.23
C PRO A 96 10.25 14.55 -10.18
N TYR A 97 9.50 13.53 -9.75
CA TYR A 97 8.57 12.76 -10.58
C TYR A 97 7.13 12.74 -10.04
N ASP A 98 6.86 13.43 -8.91
CA ASP A 98 5.55 13.40 -8.27
C ASP A 98 5.23 14.72 -7.56
N GLU A 99 3.94 15.07 -7.48
CA GLU A 99 3.48 16.26 -6.78
C GLU A 99 3.35 16.06 -5.27
N ARG A 100 3.18 14.79 -4.83
CA ARG A 100 3.04 14.42 -3.42
C ARG A 100 3.35 12.95 -3.18
N SER A 101 3.74 12.64 -1.95
CA SER A 101 3.91 11.26 -1.47
C SER A 101 2.55 10.58 -1.23
N SER A 102 2.44 9.31 -1.57
CA SER A 102 1.28 8.46 -1.25
C SER A 102 1.22 7.99 0.21
N PHE A 103 2.24 8.25 0.98
CA PHE A 103 2.32 7.81 2.39
C PHE A 103 1.19 8.35 3.23
N SER A 104 0.62 7.46 4.07
CA SER A 104 -0.27 7.78 5.17
C SER A 104 0.36 7.32 6.50
N ILE A 105 -0.45 6.96 7.47
CA ILE A 105 0.01 6.50 8.78
C ILE A 105 0.48 5.04 8.72
N TRP A 106 1.28 4.67 9.72
CA TRP A 106 1.72 3.30 9.93
C TRP A 106 0.89 2.66 11.04
N VAL A 107 0.46 1.43 10.85
CA VAL A 107 -0.45 0.75 11.77
C VAL A 107 0.05 -0.65 12.14
N ASN A 108 -0.49 -1.16 13.25
CA ASN A 108 -0.49 -2.58 13.62
C ASN A 108 -1.92 -3.02 13.92
N HIS A 109 -2.25 -4.27 13.62
CA HIS A 109 -3.45 -4.90 14.19
C HIS A 109 -3.32 -4.94 15.73
N ARG A 110 -4.41 -4.74 16.46
CA ARG A 110 -4.36 -4.68 17.93
C ARG A 110 -3.99 -6.01 18.59
N ASP A 111 -4.28 -7.13 17.95
CA ASP A 111 -3.92 -8.47 18.43
C ASP A 111 -2.47 -8.84 18.11
N SER A 112 -1.72 -8.00 17.36
CA SER A 112 -0.30 -8.21 17.15
C SER A 112 0.50 -8.04 18.44
N PHE A 113 1.53 -8.86 18.61
CA PHE A 113 2.40 -8.76 19.79
C PHE A 113 3.37 -7.57 19.67
N THR A 114 4.35 -7.66 18.77
CA THR A 114 5.26 -6.53 18.51
C THR A 114 4.84 -5.73 17.26
N GLY A 115 4.20 -6.36 16.31
CA GLY A 115 3.78 -5.79 15.03
C GLY A 115 4.79 -5.94 13.90
N VAL A 116 6.06 -6.28 14.19
CA VAL A 116 7.14 -6.29 13.19
C VAL A 116 7.38 -7.68 12.57
N THR A 117 6.96 -8.75 13.26
CA THR A 117 7.17 -10.12 12.77
C THR A 117 6.41 -10.36 11.46
N ASP A 118 6.83 -11.36 10.68
CA ASP A 118 6.13 -11.74 9.44
C ASP A 118 4.68 -12.13 9.72
N HIS A 119 4.43 -12.75 10.86
CA HIS A 119 3.06 -13.07 11.36
C HIS A 119 2.23 -11.82 11.66
N ASP A 120 2.78 -10.90 12.43
CA ASP A 120 2.08 -9.69 12.86
C ASP A 120 1.79 -8.76 11.68
N ARG A 121 2.75 -8.62 10.75
CA ARG A 121 2.56 -7.82 9.53
C ARG A 121 1.53 -8.45 8.59
N ALA A 122 1.60 -9.76 8.38
CA ALA A 122 0.62 -10.48 7.57
C ALA A 122 -0.79 -10.32 8.12
N MET A 123 -0.99 -10.50 9.41
CA MET A 123 -2.27 -10.27 10.08
C MET A 123 -2.76 -8.83 9.91
N THR A 124 -1.89 -7.84 10.11
CA THR A 124 -2.24 -6.42 9.94
C THR A 124 -2.69 -6.13 8.51
N ILE A 125 -2.01 -6.70 7.50
CA ILE A 125 -2.29 -6.49 6.08
C ILE A 125 -3.60 -7.18 5.67
N SER A 126 -3.73 -8.48 5.97
CA SER A 126 -4.90 -9.27 5.53
C SER A 126 -6.18 -8.83 6.23
N GLU A 127 -6.14 -8.57 7.55
CA GLU A 127 -7.30 -8.07 8.29
C GLU A 127 -7.76 -6.68 7.82
N MET A 128 -6.83 -5.82 7.38
CA MET A 128 -7.18 -4.54 6.75
C MET A 128 -8.00 -4.77 5.48
N ALA A 129 -7.55 -5.64 4.58
CA ALA A 129 -8.26 -5.93 3.35
C ALA A 129 -9.62 -6.59 3.60
N ILE A 130 -9.70 -7.53 4.56
CA ILE A 130 -10.95 -8.20 4.95
C ILE A 130 -11.95 -7.20 5.54
N MET A 131 -11.51 -6.34 6.46
CA MET A 131 -12.35 -5.30 7.06
C MET A 131 -12.95 -4.37 6.00
N LEU A 132 -12.12 -3.93 5.03
CA LEU A 132 -12.55 -3.05 3.95
C LEU A 132 -13.51 -3.75 2.97
N LYS A 133 -13.23 -5.01 2.63
CA LYS A 133 -14.08 -5.86 1.79
C LYS A 133 -15.48 -6.08 2.40
N GLU A 134 -15.53 -6.23 3.73
CA GLU A 134 -16.76 -6.42 4.50
C GLU A 134 -17.44 -5.09 4.87
N GLU A 135 -16.92 -3.96 4.40
CA GLU A 135 -17.44 -2.60 4.65
C GLU A 135 -17.54 -2.25 6.16
N ARG A 136 -16.70 -2.86 6.99
CA ARG A 136 -16.65 -2.61 8.45
C ARG A 136 -15.79 -1.38 8.77
N TYR A 137 -16.08 -0.24 8.14
CA TYR A 137 -15.28 0.98 8.23
C TYR A 137 -15.20 1.56 9.64
N ASP A 138 -16.28 1.47 10.43
CA ASP A 138 -16.35 1.93 11.82
C ASP A 138 -15.46 1.14 12.78
N ASP A 139 -14.91 0.01 12.33
CA ASP A 139 -14.02 -0.83 13.11
C ASP A 139 -12.54 -0.46 12.94
N PHE A 140 -12.18 0.41 12.00
CA PHE A 140 -10.79 0.75 11.72
C PHE A 140 -10.01 1.13 12.99
N GLY A 141 -10.46 2.11 13.76
CA GLY A 141 -9.79 2.55 14.98
C GLY A 141 -9.90 1.56 16.16
N LYS A 142 -10.86 0.59 16.08
CA LYS A 142 -11.01 -0.48 17.08
C LYS A 142 -10.10 -1.65 16.80
N THR A 143 -9.84 -1.94 15.51
CA THR A 143 -9.06 -3.09 15.03
C THR A 143 -7.57 -2.74 14.94
N PHE A 144 -7.23 -1.52 14.56
CA PHE A 144 -5.85 -1.09 14.37
C PHE A 144 -5.41 -0.04 15.38
N ARG A 145 -4.10 0.06 15.57
CA ARG A 145 -3.42 1.10 16.37
C ARG A 145 -2.30 1.73 15.55
N SER A 146 -2.06 3.02 15.77
CA SER A 146 -0.95 3.78 15.20
C SER A 146 -0.17 4.47 16.33
N PRO A 147 1.17 4.62 16.22
CA PRO A 147 2.02 4.14 15.14
C PRO A 147 2.18 2.61 15.11
N GLY A 148 2.64 2.08 13.98
CA GLY A 148 2.81 0.66 13.75
C GLY A 148 3.96 0.32 12.81
N HIS A 149 3.97 -0.90 12.25
CA HIS A 149 5.03 -1.43 11.39
C HIS A 149 4.58 -1.72 9.95
N VAL A 150 3.30 -1.54 9.65
CA VAL A 150 2.77 -1.62 8.29
C VAL A 150 2.44 -0.20 7.82
N CYS A 151 3.17 0.26 6.82
CA CYS A 151 2.93 1.54 6.18
C CYS A 151 1.67 1.46 5.31
N LEU A 152 0.75 2.41 5.47
CA LEU A 152 -0.38 2.54 4.57
C LEU A 152 -0.07 3.56 3.49
N LEU A 153 -0.38 3.21 2.24
CA LEU A 153 -0.34 4.13 1.11
C LEU A 153 -1.76 4.40 0.64
N ARG A 154 -2.06 5.68 0.45
CA ARG A 154 -3.32 6.13 -0.12
C ARG A 154 -3.17 6.26 -1.63
N GLY A 155 -3.93 5.49 -2.42
CA GLY A 155 -3.99 5.64 -3.87
C GLY A 155 -4.56 7.00 -4.27
N ALA A 156 -4.06 7.56 -5.38
CA ALA A 156 -4.58 8.79 -5.96
C ALA A 156 -5.99 8.59 -6.53
N ASP A 157 -6.84 9.62 -6.44
CA ASP A 157 -8.16 9.62 -7.05
C ASP A 157 -8.04 9.35 -8.56
N GLY A 158 -8.87 8.43 -9.07
CA GLY A 158 -8.82 8.01 -10.46
C GLY A 158 -7.67 7.07 -10.82
N LEU A 159 -6.87 6.65 -9.82
CA LEU A 159 -5.76 5.70 -9.96
C LEU A 159 -4.81 6.07 -11.12
N VAL A 160 -4.47 5.09 -11.97
CA VAL A 160 -3.52 5.26 -13.11
C VAL A 160 -3.87 6.36 -14.10
N LYS A 161 -5.07 6.93 -14.05
CA LYS A 161 -5.45 8.09 -14.88
C LYS A 161 -4.79 9.37 -14.37
N ASN A 162 -4.58 9.48 -13.07
CA ASN A 162 -4.06 10.68 -12.42
C ASN A 162 -2.62 10.50 -11.90
N ARG A 163 -2.26 9.29 -11.44
CA ARG A 163 -0.90 8.97 -11.02
C ARG A 163 -0.52 7.56 -11.50
N ARG A 164 0.70 7.39 -12.04
CA ARG A 164 1.15 6.13 -12.65
C ARG A 164 2.24 5.44 -11.82
N GLY A 165 2.14 5.50 -10.50
CA GLY A 165 3.05 4.80 -9.59
C GLY A 165 2.62 3.35 -9.31
N HIS A 166 3.52 2.55 -8.74
CA HIS A 166 3.25 1.16 -8.36
C HIS A 166 1.99 1.01 -7.49
N THR A 167 1.73 1.99 -6.59
CA THR A 167 0.50 2.05 -5.78
C THR A 167 -0.75 2.00 -6.65
N GLU A 168 -0.87 2.90 -7.63
CA GLU A 168 -2.06 3.00 -8.48
C GLU A 168 -2.15 1.85 -9.47
N ILE A 169 -1.02 1.37 -9.99
CA ILE A 169 -0.98 0.22 -10.89
C ILE A 169 -1.46 -1.03 -10.14
N GLY A 170 -0.93 -1.31 -8.96
CA GLY A 170 -1.33 -2.45 -8.14
C GLY A 170 -2.81 -2.44 -7.79
N LEU A 171 -3.34 -1.28 -7.36
CA LEU A 171 -4.76 -1.11 -7.05
C LEU A 171 -5.66 -1.30 -8.28
N ALA A 172 -5.29 -0.73 -9.43
CA ALA A 172 -6.02 -0.89 -10.67
C ALA A 172 -6.00 -2.35 -11.16
N MET A 173 -4.87 -3.04 -11.02
CA MET A 173 -4.76 -4.47 -11.34
C MET A 173 -5.68 -5.32 -10.45
N CYS A 174 -5.76 -5.04 -9.15
CA CYS A 174 -6.71 -5.69 -8.24
C CYS A 174 -8.17 -5.44 -8.66
N GLU A 175 -8.53 -4.21 -8.97
CA GLU A 175 -9.87 -3.85 -9.46
C GLU A 175 -10.23 -4.61 -10.74
N MET A 176 -9.33 -4.64 -11.73
CA MET A 176 -9.53 -5.35 -12.99
C MET A 176 -9.55 -6.88 -12.83
N ALA A 177 -8.80 -7.41 -11.86
CA ALA A 177 -8.82 -8.82 -11.49
C ALA A 177 -10.12 -9.22 -10.75
N GLY A 178 -10.90 -8.26 -10.24
CA GLY A 178 -12.12 -8.52 -9.46
C GLY A 178 -11.84 -8.99 -8.03
N VAL A 179 -10.66 -8.65 -7.48
CA VAL A 179 -10.34 -8.81 -6.06
C VAL A 179 -10.44 -7.46 -5.34
N THR A 180 -10.43 -7.48 -4.02
CA THR A 180 -10.49 -6.24 -3.23
C THR A 180 -9.34 -5.32 -3.63
N PRO A 181 -9.58 -4.04 -4.03
CA PRO A 181 -8.51 -3.13 -4.43
C PRO A 181 -7.73 -2.60 -3.22
N VAL A 182 -7.04 -3.52 -2.59
CA VAL A 182 -6.06 -3.36 -1.52
C VAL A 182 -4.91 -4.31 -1.84
N CYS A 183 -3.70 -3.80 -2.01
CA CYS A 183 -2.55 -4.61 -2.37
C CYS A 183 -1.30 -4.24 -1.56
N VAL A 184 -0.41 -5.19 -1.41
CA VAL A 184 0.94 -4.92 -0.90
C VAL A 184 1.87 -4.68 -2.07
N VAL A 185 2.72 -3.67 -1.93
CA VAL A 185 3.86 -3.39 -2.80
C VAL A 185 5.15 -3.49 -2.00
N CYS A 186 6.22 -3.93 -2.64
CA CYS A 186 7.55 -3.96 -2.05
C CYS A 186 8.59 -3.83 -3.16
N GLU A 187 9.41 -2.79 -3.10
CA GLU A 187 10.46 -2.49 -4.07
C GLU A 187 11.49 -3.62 -4.10
N MET A 188 11.88 -4.07 -5.31
CA MET A 188 12.96 -5.04 -5.50
C MET A 188 14.29 -4.30 -5.57
N MET A 189 14.99 -4.30 -4.43
CA MET A 189 16.28 -3.63 -4.29
C MET A 189 17.37 -4.43 -4.99
N ASP A 190 18.19 -3.76 -5.80
CA ASP A 190 19.43 -4.33 -6.30
C ASP A 190 20.55 -4.21 -5.24
N SER A 191 21.57 -5.06 -5.34
CA SER A 191 22.69 -5.16 -4.39
C SER A 191 23.81 -4.19 -4.73
#